data_d804a4fe6bc805409cc19235367baf5b
#
_entry.id   d804a4fe6bc805409cc19235367baf5b
#
_cell.length_a   1.000
_cell.length_b   1.000
_cell.length_c   1.000
_cell.angle_alpha   90.00
_cell.angle_beta   90.00
_cell.angle_gamma   90.00
#
_symmetry.space_group_name_H-M   'P 1'
#
loop_
_entity.id
_entity.type
_entity.pdbx_description
1 polymer ?
#
loop_
_entity_poly.entity_id
_entity_poly.type
_entity_poly.pdbx_seq_one_letter_code
_entity_poly.pdbx_strand_id
1 'polypeptide(L)'
;MRNSNPGTGTVRTVVHEGDGLKISHVRQPDARVLVFSFTERGNFELAGDGFGGDFLLGNGFDVVAIKSARSSWFEEVAPVLPRIHAALDQAAVRYDLRVCYGSSMGGHGAMRYAAALGANRVIAISPLFDIRDPADTRYAEDIRLLTSDPMIRADGFSPDCDYVVLYDPRGPDAPHVARFGAVVAPGRLRPVRLPYSGHPSGYFLAQTGLLKPVVEALIRGGALPKLRGPAVARRRSSVYLYCLADGCLRANKPGWAAALLDTALDRAPRDAELLALKSRALTGLRDWDGAEAAARAAMAADAGNGHRQMLLVDVLTARGALPAALAVLDKMIGEAPGVGHYAWLRQEVAARISAAAGVQPQYWAT
;
A
#
# COMPACT_ATOMS: atom_id res chain seq x y z
N MET A 1 -33.80 -16.83 12.35
CA MET A 1 -33.90 -15.55 13.06
C MET A 1 -33.18 -15.70 14.40
N ARG A 2 -31.94 -15.28 14.50
CA ARG A 2 -31.24 -15.16 15.80
C ARG A 2 -31.23 -13.69 16.12
N ASN A 3 -32.01 -13.30 17.13
CA ASN A 3 -31.99 -11.97 17.73
C ASN A 3 -30.58 -11.70 18.24
N SER A 4 -29.86 -10.81 17.60
CA SER A 4 -28.67 -10.16 18.14
C SER A 4 -29.15 -9.15 19.21
N ASN A 5 -29.05 -9.56 20.44
CA ASN A 5 -29.18 -8.65 21.58
C ASN A 5 -28.07 -7.60 21.47
N PRO A 6 -28.34 -6.29 21.41
CA PRO A 6 -27.27 -5.28 21.43
C PRO A 6 -26.61 -5.33 22.81
N GLY A 7 -25.36 -5.79 22.86
CA GLY A 7 -24.56 -5.85 24.07
C GLY A 7 -24.53 -4.46 24.75
N THR A 8 -25.08 -4.43 25.91
CA THR A 8 -25.15 -3.31 26.84
C THR A 8 -23.75 -2.79 27.13
N GLY A 9 -23.44 -1.55 26.71
CA GLY A 9 -22.30 -0.83 27.23
C GLY A 9 -21.36 -0.14 26.25
N THR A 10 -21.41 -0.42 24.93
CA THR A 10 -20.55 0.30 23.96
C THR A 10 -21.08 1.71 23.72
N VAL A 11 -20.25 2.73 23.98
CA VAL A 11 -20.56 4.15 23.76
C VAL A 11 -19.76 4.67 22.58
N ARG A 12 -20.46 5.28 21.58
CA ARG A 12 -19.84 5.92 20.43
C ARG A 12 -20.01 7.43 20.52
N THR A 13 -18.90 8.16 20.42
CA THR A 13 -18.88 9.62 20.43
C THR A 13 -18.15 10.11 19.19
N VAL A 14 -18.76 11.01 18.42
CA VAL A 14 -18.08 11.71 17.34
C VAL A 14 -17.26 12.84 17.96
N VAL A 15 -15.96 12.79 17.82
CA VAL A 15 -14.99 13.76 18.34
C VAL A 15 -14.82 14.92 17.35
N HIS A 16 -14.80 14.58 16.07
CA HIS A 16 -14.69 15.54 14.98
C HIS A 16 -15.32 14.96 13.70
N GLU A 17 -16.00 15.80 12.96
CA GLU A 17 -16.48 15.50 11.59
C GLU A 17 -16.47 16.79 10.78
N GLY A 18 -15.64 16.84 9.74
CA GLY A 18 -15.48 18.00 8.87
C GLY A 18 -14.19 17.91 8.04
N ASP A 19 -14.13 18.68 6.96
CA ASP A 19 -12.95 18.81 6.08
C ASP A 19 -12.38 17.48 5.55
N GLY A 20 -13.28 16.49 5.37
CA GLY A 20 -12.88 15.15 4.92
C GLY A 20 -12.25 14.28 6.01
N LEU A 21 -12.24 14.72 7.25
CA LEU A 21 -11.77 13.97 8.42
C LEU A 21 -12.94 13.62 9.34
N LYS A 22 -13.01 12.37 9.78
CA LYS A 22 -13.91 11.94 10.84
C LYS A 22 -13.16 11.19 11.92
N ILE A 23 -13.36 11.63 13.16
CA ILE A 23 -12.77 11.00 14.35
C ILE A 23 -13.89 10.58 15.28
N SER A 24 -13.92 9.31 15.64
CA SER A 24 -14.91 8.74 16.55
C SER A 24 -14.21 8.00 17.69
N HIS A 25 -14.67 8.20 18.90
CA HIS A 25 -14.23 7.43 20.07
C HIS A 25 -15.29 6.38 20.41
N VAL A 26 -14.91 5.12 20.35
CA VAL A 26 -15.77 3.97 20.68
C VAL A 26 -15.23 3.34 21.96
N ARG A 27 -16.04 3.39 23.01
CA ARG A 27 -15.67 2.88 24.33
C ARG A 27 -16.44 1.62 24.67
N GLN A 28 -15.78 0.73 25.37
CA GLN A 28 -16.34 -0.51 25.89
C GLN A 28 -16.24 -0.56 27.41
N PRO A 29 -17.08 -1.35 28.08
CA PRO A 29 -16.93 -1.57 29.52
C PRO A 29 -15.55 -2.13 29.84
N ASP A 30 -14.94 -1.59 30.90
CA ASP A 30 -13.69 -2.07 31.51
C ASP A 30 -12.46 -2.12 30.57
N ALA A 31 -12.50 -1.43 29.43
CA ALA A 31 -11.37 -1.39 28.51
C ALA A 31 -10.16 -0.69 29.16
N ARG A 32 -9.02 -1.36 29.13
CA ARG A 32 -7.74 -0.89 29.68
C ARG A 32 -6.76 -0.49 28.60
N VAL A 33 -7.08 -0.76 27.34
CA VAL A 33 -6.26 -0.45 26.18
C VAL A 33 -7.03 0.45 25.24
N LEU A 34 -6.40 1.55 24.82
CA LEU A 34 -6.91 2.46 23.79
C LEU A 34 -6.09 2.29 22.52
N VAL A 35 -6.78 2.12 21.40
CA VAL A 35 -6.13 2.05 20.06
C VAL A 35 -6.58 3.24 19.22
N PHE A 36 -5.63 4.09 18.82
CA PHE A 36 -5.81 5.08 17.77
C PHE A 36 -5.60 4.39 16.42
N SER A 37 -6.68 4.15 15.69
CA SER A 37 -6.67 3.44 14.42
C SER A 37 -6.76 4.41 13.26
N PHE A 38 -5.75 4.39 12.37
CA PHE A 38 -5.67 5.24 11.20
C PHE A 38 -6.01 4.43 9.94
N THR A 39 -6.94 4.94 9.11
CA THR A 39 -7.35 4.27 7.86
C THR A 39 -6.22 4.23 6.84
N GLU A 40 -6.26 3.22 6.00
CA GLU A 40 -5.30 3.04 4.90
C GLU A 40 -5.68 3.88 3.66
N ARG A 41 -4.72 4.10 2.76
CA ARG A 41 -4.95 4.74 1.47
C ARG A 41 -5.94 3.92 0.64
N GLY A 42 -6.87 4.59 0.00
CA GLY A 42 -7.90 3.94 -0.81
C GLY A 42 -9.16 3.53 -0.03
N ASN A 43 -9.12 3.54 1.29
CA ASN A 43 -10.31 3.39 2.13
C ASN A 43 -10.76 4.78 2.60
N PHE A 44 -11.63 5.41 1.81
CA PHE A 44 -12.13 6.77 2.03
C PHE A 44 -13.49 6.81 2.70
N GLU A 45 -13.97 5.67 3.19
CA GLU A 45 -15.24 5.59 3.91
C GLU A 45 -15.11 6.16 5.31
N LEU A 46 -15.98 7.14 5.62
CA LEU A 46 -16.05 7.77 6.94
C LEU A 46 -16.99 7.04 7.91
N ALA A 47 -17.73 6.04 7.43
CA ALA A 47 -18.53 5.15 8.28
C ALA A 47 -17.67 4.11 9.02
N GLY A 48 -18.28 3.36 9.95
CA GLY A 48 -17.62 2.29 10.69
C GLY A 48 -16.59 2.76 11.72
N ASP A 49 -15.86 1.80 12.29
CA ASP A 49 -14.99 1.97 13.46
C ASP A 49 -13.48 2.02 13.08
N GLY A 50 -13.15 2.35 11.82
CA GLY A 50 -11.79 2.55 11.36
C GLY A 50 -11.06 1.25 10.95
N PHE A 51 -9.76 1.35 10.71
CA PHE A 51 -8.93 0.24 10.25
C PHE A 51 -8.84 -0.85 11.32
N GLY A 52 -9.39 -2.02 11.04
CA GLY A 52 -9.45 -3.14 11.98
C GLY A 52 -10.41 -2.93 13.16
N GLY A 53 -11.31 -1.93 13.10
CA GLY A 53 -12.18 -1.55 14.21
C GLY A 53 -12.98 -2.70 14.82
N ASP A 54 -13.69 -3.49 14.00
CA ASP A 54 -14.46 -4.65 14.49
C ASP A 54 -13.58 -5.66 15.24
N PHE A 55 -12.36 -5.91 14.72
CA PHE A 55 -11.42 -6.80 15.37
C PHE A 55 -10.92 -6.24 16.70
N LEU A 56 -10.60 -4.95 16.75
CA LEU A 56 -10.11 -4.29 17.97
C LEU A 56 -11.19 -4.26 19.04
N LEU A 57 -12.39 -3.86 18.67
CA LEU A 57 -13.56 -3.86 19.57
C LEU A 57 -13.91 -5.29 20.01
N GLY A 58 -13.88 -6.27 19.12
CA GLY A 58 -14.11 -7.67 19.45
C GLY A 58 -13.08 -8.27 20.44
N ASN A 59 -11.93 -7.61 20.61
CA ASN A 59 -10.90 -7.96 21.59
C ASN A 59 -10.98 -7.13 22.90
N GLY A 60 -12.02 -6.32 23.07
CA GLY A 60 -12.23 -5.52 24.28
C GLY A 60 -11.37 -4.27 24.38
N PHE A 61 -10.87 -3.75 23.25
CA PHE A 61 -10.11 -2.50 23.21
C PHE A 61 -11.04 -1.33 22.90
N ASP A 62 -10.78 -0.18 23.50
CA ASP A 62 -11.36 1.08 23.04
C ASP A 62 -10.68 1.56 21.78
N VAL A 63 -11.42 2.21 20.90
CA VAL A 63 -10.91 2.66 19.60
C VAL A 63 -11.19 4.14 19.39
N VAL A 64 -10.15 4.91 19.11
CA VAL A 64 -10.28 6.20 18.45
C VAL A 64 -10.00 6.00 16.96
N ALA A 65 -11.08 5.94 16.17
CA ALA A 65 -11.01 5.76 14.73
C ALA A 65 -10.75 7.10 14.03
N ILE A 66 -9.60 7.22 13.37
CA ILE A 66 -9.18 8.41 12.62
C ILE A 66 -9.28 8.07 11.13
N LYS A 67 -10.29 8.66 10.46
CA LYS A 67 -10.67 8.31 9.09
C LYS A 67 -10.58 9.52 8.19
N SER A 68 -9.90 9.37 7.04
CA SER A 68 -9.81 10.43 6.03
C SER A 68 -10.56 10.02 4.75
N ALA A 69 -11.34 10.96 4.19
CA ALA A 69 -12.04 10.79 2.92
C ALA A 69 -11.15 10.94 1.68
N ARG A 70 -9.84 11.13 1.87
CA ARG A 70 -8.87 11.36 0.79
C ARG A 70 -7.47 10.90 1.17
N SER A 71 -6.56 10.85 0.20
CA SER A 71 -5.13 10.58 0.43
C SER A 71 -4.42 11.82 1.02
N SER A 72 -4.87 12.26 2.20
CA SER A 72 -4.36 13.47 2.85
C SER A 72 -3.13 13.22 3.71
N TRP A 73 -2.75 11.97 3.92
CA TRP A 73 -1.66 11.61 4.83
C TRP A 73 -1.86 12.18 6.23
N PHE A 74 -3.14 12.37 6.58
CA PHE A 74 -3.61 12.88 7.88
C PHE A 74 -3.10 14.28 8.23
N GLU A 75 -2.88 15.16 7.23
CA GLU A 75 -2.49 16.56 7.48
C GLU A 75 -3.52 17.31 8.32
N GLU A 76 -4.80 16.92 8.24
CA GLU A 76 -5.91 17.55 8.95
C GLU A 76 -5.97 17.20 10.45
N VAL A 77 -5.19 16.21 10.92
CA VAL A 77 -5.27 15.74 12.32
C VAL A 77 -4.63 16.72 13.30
N ALA A 78 -3.54 17.40 12.92
CA ALA A 78 -2.82 18.29 13.81
C ALA A 78 -3.70 19.40 14.42
N PRO A 79 -4.55 20.12 13.66
CA PRO A 79 -5.45 21.13 14.23
C PRO A 79 -6.53 20.56 15.15
N VAL A 80 -6.81 19.25 15.04
CA VAL A 80 -7.91 18.59 15.79
C VAL A 80 -7.41 17.89 17.05
N LEU A 81 -6.10 17.76 17.25
CA LEU A 81 -5.52 17.14 18.45
C LEU A 81 -6.12 17.65 19.78
N PRO A 82 -6.34 18.97 20.00
CA PRO A 82 -6.95 19.44 21.23
C PRO A 82 -8.35 18.87 21.49
N ARG A 83 -9.14 18.63 20.43
CA ARG A 83 -10.47 18.02 20.55
C ARG A 83 -10.38 16.54 20.92
N ILE A 84 -9.38 15.82 20.39
CA ILE A 84 -9.12 14.42 20.76
C ILE A 84 -8.78 14.34 22.24
N HIS A 85 -7.87 15.19 22.73
CA HIS A 85 -7.50 15.23 24.16
C HIS A 85 -8.69 15.57 25.04
N ALA A 86 -9.45 16.61 24.71
CA ALA A 86 -10.65 16.99 25.47
C ALA A 86 -11.68 15.86 25.54
N ALA A 87 -11.89 15.11 24.45
CA ALA A 87 -12.81 13.98 24.43
C ALA A 87 -12.30 12.81 25.30
N LEU A 88 -10.99 12.56 25.34
CA LEU A 88 -10.39 11.55 26.20
C LEU A 88 -10.49 11.95 27.69
N ASP A 89 -10.24 13.22 28.02
CA ASP A 89 -10.36 13.75 29.38
C ASP A 89 -11.81 13.67 29.88
N GLN A 90 -12.77 14.05 29.03
CA GLN A 90 -14.21 13.94 29.33
C GLN A 90 -14.67 12.50 29.56
N ALA A 91 -14.06 11.56 28.83
CA ALA A 91 -14.36 10.14 29.00
C ALA A 91 -13.92 9.61 30.35
N ALA A 92 -12.96 10.27 31.02
CA ALA A 92 -12.42 9.95 32.35
C ALA A 92 -11.95 8.48 32.49
N VAL A 93 -11.51 7.85 31.39
CA VAL A 93 -11.02 6.47 31.38
C VAL A 93 -9.50 6.45 31.54
N ARG A 94 -9.00 5.68 32.50
CA ARG A 94 -7.56 5.41 32.62
C ARG A 94 -7.18 4.20 31.77
N TYR A 95 -6.33 4.43 30.78
CA TYR A 95 -5.76 3.37 29.97
C TYR A 95 -4.36 2.99 30.49
N ASP A 96 -4.11 1.70 30.59
CA ASP A 96 -2.77 1.16 30.92
C ASP A 96 -1.85 1.21 29.70
N LEU A 97 -2.46 1.16 28.51
CA LEU A 97 -1.73 1.17 27.24
C LEU A 97 -2.49 1.99 26.18
N ARG A 98 -1.80 2.89 25.52
CA ARG A 98 -2.28 3.63 24.34
C ARG A 98 -1.45 3.19 23.12
N VAL A 99 -2.12 2.75 22.07
CA VAL A 99 -1.49 2.21 20.87
C VAL A 99 -1.91 3.03 19.66
N CYS A 100 -0.97 3.45 18.81
CA CYS A 100 -1.27 3.91 17.46
C CYS A 100 -1.11 2.75 16.47
N TYR A 101 -2.10 2.54 15.61
CA TYR A 101 -2.16 1.41 14.68
C TYR A 101 -2.61 1.85 13.28
N GLY A 102 -1.95 1.33 12.25
CA GLY A 102 -2.33 1.57 10.87
C GLY A 102 -1.44 0.87 9.85
N SER A 103 -1.88 0.92 8.59
CA SER A 103 -1.20 0.30 7.45
C SER A 103 -0.99 1.34 6.34
N SER A 104 0.18 1.34 5.68
CA SER A 104 0.54 2.26 4.61
C SER A 104 0.36 3.73 5.03
N MET A 105 -0.56 4.50 4.42
CA MET A 105 -0.92 5.86 4.85
C MET A 105 -1.33 5.87 6.34
N GLY A 106 -2.13 4.89 6.80
CA GLY A 106 -2.48 4.77 8.22
C GLY A 106 -1.26 4.47 9.10
N GLY A 107 -0.31 3.69 8.61
CA GLY A 107 0.98 3.43 9.29
C GLY A 107 1.81 4.72 9.42
N HIS A 108 1.82 5.56 8.39
CA HIS A 108 2.42 6.90 8.43
C HIS A 108 1.75 7.77 9.50
N GLY A 109 0.41 7.84 9.52
CA GLY A 109 -0.35 8.58 10.53
C GLY A 109 -0.06 8.09 11.94
N ALA A 110 -0.01 6.76 12.15
CA ALA A 110 0.32 6.16 13.43
C ALA A 110 1.72 6.55 13.93
N MET A 111 2.72 6.56 13.04
CA MET A 111 4.09 7.00 13.37
C MET A 111 4.14 8.52 13.65
N ARG A 112 3.46 9.33 12.83
CA ARG A 112 3.50 10.79 12.88
C ARG A 112 2.88 11.36 14.16
N TYR A 113 1.78 10.77 14.62
CA TYR A 113 0.98 11.33 15.71
C TYR A 113 1.15 10.60 17.05
N ALA A 114 2.00 9.58 17.12
CA ALA A 114 2.17 8.79 18.33
C ALA A 114 2.51 9.61 19.57
N ALA A 115 3.51 10.48 19.47
CA ALA A 115 3.92 11.34 20.59
C ALA A 115 2.81 12.32 20.98
N ALA A 116 2.18 12.98 20.00
CA ALA A 116 1.11 13.94 20.25
C ALA A 116 -0.14 13.29 20.87
N LEU A 117 -0.43 12.03 20.59
CA LEU A 117 -1.55 11.26 21.17
C LEU A 117 -1.18 10.57 22.49
N GLY A 118 0.05 10.73 22.95
CA GLY A 118 0.54 10.09 24.18
C GLY A 118 0.55 8.56 24.08
N ALA A 119 0.89 8.01 22.89
CA ALA A 119 0.97 6.59 22.69
C ALA A 119 2.21 5.99 23.35
N ASN A 120 2.05 4.82 23.97
CA ASN A 120 3.14 4.02 24.54
C ASN A 120 3.67 3.01 23.52
N ARG A 121 2.89 2.71 22.49
CA ARG A 121 3.26 1.77 21.44
C ARG A 121 2.69 2.18 20.09
N VAL A 122 3.51 1.96 19.04
CA VAL A 122 3.07 2.05 17.66
C VAL A 122 3.16 0.68 17.00
N ILE A 123 2.13 0.30 16.25
CA ILE A 123 2.12 -0.87 15.37
C ILE A 123 1.85 -0.36 13.96
N ALA A 124 2.92 -0.11 13.21
CA ALA A 124 2.84 0.42 11.87
C ALA A 124 3.19 -0.66 10.82
N ILE A 125 2.25 -0.92 9.91
CA ILE A 125 2.45 -1.86 8.81
C ILE A 125 2.83 -1.06 7.57
N SER A 126 4.03 -1.29 7.03
CA SER A 126 4.56 -0.61 5.84
C SER A 126 4.44 0.91 5.91
N PRO A 127 4.85 1.57 7.00
CA PRO A 127 4.77 3.03 7.10
C PRO A 127 5.78 3.71 6.19
N LEU A 128 5.42 4.88 5.68
CA LEU A 128 6.33 5.74 4.94
C LEU A 128 6.89 6.82 5.86
N PHE A 129 8.19 7.10 5.76
CA PHE A 129 8.83 8.19 6.50
C PHE A 129 8.56 9.54 5.83
N ASP A 130 8.72 9.59 4.52
CA ASP A 130 8.47 10.78 3.70
C ASP A 130 7.95 10.32 2.33
N ILE A 131 6.75 10.72 1.98
CA ILE A 131 6.14 10.37 0.69
C ILE A 131 6.70 11.15 -0.48
N ARG A 132 7.46 12.23 -0.20
CA ARG A 132 8.13 13.06 -1.21
C ARG A 132 9.54 12.58 -1.52
N ASP A 133 9.95 11.43 -0.98
CA ASP A 133 11.25 10.84 -1.31
C ASP A 133 11.34 10.65 -2.85
N PRO A 134 12.29 11.31 -3.54
CA PRO A 134 12.39 11.22 -5.00
C PRO A 134 12.69 9.80 -5.51
N ALA A 135 13.17 8.93 -4.63
CA ALA A 135 13.37 7.51 -4.94
C ALA A 135 12.06 6.70 -4.88
N ASP A 136 10.97 7.27 -4.34
CA ASP A 136 9.66 6.63 -4.24
C ASP A 136 8.56 7.46 -4.92
N THR A 137 8.32 7.17 -6.19
CA THR A 137 7.36 7.92 -7.01
C THR A 137 5.90 7.44 -6.88
N ARG A 138 5.62 6.44 -6.02
CA ARG A 138 4.29 5.85 -5.87
C ARG A 138 3.19 6.83 -5.49
N TYR A 139 3.55 7.95 -4.87
CA TYR A 139 2.62 8.92 -4.26
C TYR A 139 2.70 10.32 -4.90
N ALA A 140 3.25 10.43 -6.11
CA ALA A 140 3.43 11.69 -6.80
C ALA A 140 2.11 12.47 -7.01
N GLU A 141 1.00 11.76 -7.18
CA GLU A 141 -0.32 12.39 -7.31
C GLU A 141 -0.83 12.91 -5.96
N ASP A 142 -0.68 12.11 -4.90
CA ASP A 142 -1.10 12.53 -3.56
C ASP A 142 -0.35 13.81 -3.13
N ILE A 143 0.96 13.86 -3.39
CA ILE A 143 1.82 15.02 -3.04
C ILE A 143 1.29 16.34 -3.62
N ARG A 144 0.72 16.31 -4.84
CA ARG A 144 0.17 17.51 -5.49
C ARG A 144 -1.08 18.06 -4.79
N LEU A 145 -1.74 17.22 -4.00
CA LEU A 145 -2.99 17.56 -3.32
C LEU A 145 -2.76 17.97 -1.86
N LEU A 146 -1.54 17.79 -1.32
CA LEU A 146 -1.22 18.16 0.05
C LEU A 146 -1.00 19.66 0.19
N THR A 147 -1.48 20.20 1.29
CA THR A 147 -1.37 21.61 1.65
C THR A 147 -0.31 21.86 2.71
N SER A 148 0.13 20.82 3.42
CA SER A 148 1.14 20.88 4.45
C SER A 148 2.29 19.90 4.20
N ASP A 149 3.35 20.00 5.01
CA ASP A 149 4.47 19.06 4.96
C ASP A 149 4.08 17.70 5.55
N PRO A 150 4.02 16.62 4.75
CA PRO A 150 3.70 15.29 5.24
C PRO A 150 4.87 14.59 5.93
N MET A 151 6.08 15.13 5.88
CA MET A 151 7.27 14.49 6.45
C MET A 151 7.13 14.29 7.96
N ILE A 152 7.52 13.12 8.44
CA ILE A 152 7.61 12.84 9.86
C ILE A 152 8.90 13.47 10.39
N ARG A 153 8.77 14.36 11.37
CA ARG A 153 9.90 15.08 11.94
C ARG A 153 10.56 14.26 13.06
N ALA A 154 11.86 14.41 13.22
CA ALA A 154 12.62 13.71 14.25
C ALA A 154 12.16 14.04 15.68
N ASP A 155 11.69 15.27 15.91
CA ASP A 155 11.16 15.74 17.19
C ASP A 155 9.74 15.20 17.49
N GLY A 156 9.10 14.52 16.53
CA GLY A 156 7.78 13.88 16.69
C GLY A 156 7.81 12.51 17.38
N PHE A 157 8.99 11.98 17.75
CA PHE A 157 9.12 10.67 18.38
C PHE A 157 9.30 10.77 19.89
N SER A 158 8.48 10.03 20.65
CA SER A 158 8.62 9.92 22.09
C SER A 158 9.70 8.88 22.46
N PRO A 159 10.62 9.20 23.39
CA PRO A 159 11.62 8.24 23.87
C PRO A 159 10.98 7.11 24.70
N ASP A 160 9.76 7.28 25.18
CA ASP A 160 9.05 6.32 26.01
C ASP A 160 8.07 5.44 25.21
N CYS A 161 8.01 5.62 23.90
CA CYS A 161 7.14 4.86 23.01
C CYS A 161 7.92 3.75 22.29
N ASP A 162 7.34 2.55 22.23
CA ASP A 162 7.86 1.43 21.46
C ASP A 162 7.29 1.45 20.04
N TYR A 163 8.13 1.51 19.03
CA TYR A 163 7.75 1.56 17.62
C TYR A 163 7.97 0.22 16.95
N VAL A 164 6.90 -0.51 16.65
CA VAL A 164 6.96 -1.79 15.92
C VAL A 164 6.58 -1.57 14.48
N VAL A 165 7.49 -1.85 13.56
CA VAL A 165 7.29 -1.64 12.11
C VAL A 165 7.37 -2.98 11.39
N LEU A 166 6.25 -3.37 10.76
CA LEU A 166 6.16 -4.57 9.93
C LEU A 166 6.33 -4.18 8.46
N TYR A 167 7.26 -4.81 7.73
CA TYR A 167 7.54 -4.42 6.35
C TYR A 167 8.25 -5.51 5.54
N ASP A 168 8.20 -5.38 4.21
CA ASP A 168 9.01 -6.18 3.30
C ASP A 168 10.43 -5.58 3.16
N PRO A 169 11.49 -6.26 3.64
CA PRO A 169 12.85 -5.74 3.51
C PRO A 169 13.39 -5.76 2.08
N ARG A 170 12.67 -6.35 1.13
CA ARG A 170 13.01 -6.41 -0.30
C ARG A 170 12.16 -5.47 -1.14
N GLY A 171 11.15 -4.85 -0.53
CA GLY A 171 10.24 -3.91 -1.14
C GLY A 171 10.69 -2.46 -1.00
N PRO A 172 9.88 -1.53 -1.54
CA PRO A 172 10.16 -0.10 -1.54
C PRO A 172 10.08 0.55 -0.15
N ASP A 173 9.59 -0.16 0.86
CA ASP A 173 9.45 0.37 2.22
C ASP A 173 10.77 0.34 3.02
N ALA A 174 11.76 -0.47 2.59
CA ALA A 174 13.01 -0.65 3.32
C ALA A 174 13.80 0.66 3.55
N PRO A 175 13.91 1.58 2.58
CA PRO A 175 14.55 2.88 2.78
C PRO A 175 13.83 3.74 3.83
N HIS A 176 12.49 3.73 3.84
CA HIS A 176 11.72 4.46 4.85
C HIS A 176 11.95 3.91 6.25
N VAL A 177 12.00 2.58 6.39
CA VAL A 177 12.28 1.94 7.70
C VAL A 177 13.69 2.24 8.18
N ALA A 178 14.67 2.32 7.29
CA ALA A 178 16.03 2.74 7.64
C ALA A 178 16.06 4.19 8.18
N ARG A 179 15.27 5.11 7.59
CA ARG A 179 15.16 6.49 8.07
C ARG A 179 14.50 6.57 9.45
N PHE A 180 13.49 5.75 9.74
CA PHE A 180 12.97 5.63 11.11
C PHE A 180 14.06 5.18 12.09
N GLY A 181 14.91 4.23 11.69
CA GLY A 181 16.04 3.77 12.52
C GLY A 181 17.05 4.85 12.84
N ALA A 182 17.17 5.90 12.03
CA ALA A 182 18.07 7.02 12.26
C ALA A 182 17.52 8.08 13.24
N VAL A 183 16.19 8.14 13.46
CA VAL A 183 15.54 9.21 14.23
C VAL A 183 14.85 8.72 15.50
N VAL A 184 14.39 7.47 15.52
CA VAL A 184 13.79 6.85 16.71
C VAL A 184 14.88 6.54 17.73
N ALA A 185 14.60 6.80 18.99
CA ALA A 185 15.56 6.55 20.08
C ALA A 185 16.11 5.10 20.07
N PRO A 186 17.38 4.90 20.37
CA PRO A 186 17.99 3.57 20.38
C PRO A 186 17.21 2.56 21.23
N GLY A 187 16.97 1.37 20.68
CA GLY A 187 16.21 0.31 21.35
C GLY A 187 14.70 0.44 21.31
N ARG A 188 14.15 1.57 20.81
CA ARG A 188 12.70 1.78 20.73
C ARG A 188 12.10 1.37 19.38
N LEU A 189 12.88 1.27 18.31
CA LEU A 189 12.41 0.77 17.03
C LEU A 189 12.61 -0.75 16.95
N ARG A 190 11.55 -1.48 16.71
CA ARG A 190 11.53 -2.93 16.47
C ARG A 190 11.07 -3.22 15.04
N PRO A 191 11.98 -3.38 14.07
CA PRO A 191 11.61 -3.77 12.71
C PRO A 191 11.27 -5.27 12.66
N VAL A 192 10.08 -5.59 12.16
CA VAL A 192 9.59 -6.95 11.91
C VAL A 192 9.62 -7.22 10.41
N ARG A 193 10.59 -8.01 9.98
CA ARG A 193 10.87 -8.28 8.57
C ARG A 193 9.98 -9.39 8.03
N LEU A 194 9.25 -9.09 6.96
CA LEU A 194 8.33 -10.00 6.26
C LEU A 194 8.75 -10.13 4.78
N PRO A 195 9.80 -10.89 4.45
CA PRO A 195 10.30 -10.97 3.08
C PRO A 195 9.23 -11.46 2.10
N TYR A 196 9.11 -10.75 0.97
CA TYR A 196 8.13 -10.99 -0.10
C TYR A 196 6.68 -10.77 0.34
N SER A 197 6.44 -9.92 1.32
CA SER A 197 5.08 -9.54 1.74
C SER A 197 4.52 -8.35 0.95
N GLY A 198 5.34 -7.65 0.19
CA GLY A 198 4.96 -6.50 -0.63
C GLY A 198 4.57 -5.27 0.17
N HIS A 199 3.94 -4.31 -0.53
CA HIS A 199 3.38 -3.10 0.08
C HIS A 199 1.87 -3.02 -0.19
N PRO A 200 1.07 -2.81 0.89
CA PRO A 200 1.48 -2.99 2.27
C PRO A 200 1.53 -4.47 2.69
N SER A 201 2.46 -4.81 3.57
CA SER A 201 2.62 -6.16 4.14
C SER A 201 1.37 -6.69 4.85
N GLY A 202 0.42 -5.80 5.13
CA GLY A 202 -0.88 -6.13 5.71
C GLY A 202 -1.68 -7.11 4.87
N TYR A 203 -1.65 -6.99 3.54
CA TYR A 203 -2.35 -7.93 2.65
C TYR A 203 -1.78 -9.34 2.72
N PHE A 204 -0.47 -9.48 2.75
CA PHE A 204 0.17 -10.78 2.97
C PHE A 204 -0.25 -11.40 4.31
N LEU A 205 -0.21 -10.61 5.39
CA LEU A 205 -0.64 -11.08 6.71
C LEU A 205 -2.12 -11.48 6.72
N ALA A 206 -2.99 -10.74 6.04
CA ALA A 206 -4.41 -11.06 5.93
C ALA A 206 -4.63 -12.36 5.13
N GLN A 207 -4.01 -12.49 3.96
CA GLN A 207 -4.12 -13.66 3.09
C GLN A 207 -3.57 -14.95 3.75
N THR A 208 -2.61 -14.81 4.66
CA THR A 208 -2.05 -15.93 5.42
C THR A 208 -2.74 -16.20 6.76
N GLY A 209 -3.75 -15.38 7.11
CA GLY A 209 -4.47 -15.48 8.40
C GLY A 209 -3.66 -15.00 9.60
N LEU A 210 -2.55 -14.32 9.35
CA LEU A 210 -1.63 -13.85 10.42
C LEU A 210 -1.90 -12.44 10.92
N LEU A 211 -2.69 -11.61 10.19
CA LEU A 211 -2.87 -10.20 10.53
C LEU A 211 -3.41 -10.03 11.96
N LYS A 212 -4.56 -10.63 12.23
CA LYS A 212 -5.22 -10.52 13.55
C LYS A 212 -4.36 -11.07 14.68
N PRO A 213 -3.83 -12.32 14.61
CA PRO A 213 -2.96 -12.87 15.66
C PRO A 213 -1.69 -12.04 15.92
N VAL A 214 -1.09 -11.49 14.87
CA VAL A 214 0.11 -10.64 14.99
C VAL A 214 -0.23 -9.32 15.69
N VAL A 215 -1.28 -8.64 15.26
CA VAL A 215 -1.69 -7.35 15.84
C VAL A 215 -2.10 -7.53 17.31
N GLU A 216 -2.88 -8.57 17.63
CA GLU A 216 -3.26 -8.86 19.00
C GLU A 216 -2.04 -9.16 19.89
N ALA A 217 -1.12 -10.01 19.42
CA ALA A 217 0.11 -10.31 20.17
C ALA A 217 0.94 -9.04 20.41
N LEU A 218 1.04 -8.15 19.41
CA LEU A 218 1.76 -6.88 19.55
C LEU A 218 1.08 -5.92 20.52
N ILE A 219 -0.25 -5.84 20.51
CA ILE A 219 -0.99 -5.00 21.48
C ILE A 219 -0.82 -5.54 22.90
N ARG A 220 -0.99 -6.85 23.10
CA ARG A 220 -0.92 -7.48 24.42
C ARG A 220 0.50 -7.71 24.95
N GLY A 221 1.55 -7.47 24.13
CA GLY A 221 2.93 -7.77 24.50
C GLY A 221 3.25 -9.26 24.51
N GLY A 222 2.46 -10.09 23.83
CA GLY A 222 2.64 -11.52 23.73
C GLY A 222 3.71 -11.95 22.72
N ALA A 223 3.97 -13.25 22.65
CA ALA A 223 4.87 -13.84 21.65
C ALA A 223 4.24 -13.78 20.25
N LEU A 224 5.04 -13.33 19.28
CA LEU A 224 4.58 -13.32 17.89
C LEU A 224 4.41 -14.75 17.35
N PRO A 225 3.35 -15.01 16.58
CA PRO A 225 3.23 -16.27 15.85
C PRO A 225 4.38 -16.41 14.84
N LYS A 226 4.59 -17.62 14.30
CA LYS A 226 5.59 -17.83 13.23
C LYS A 226 5.21 -17.01 12.00
N LEU A 227 5.87 -15.86 11.80
CA LEU A 227 5.52 -14.85 10.79
C LEU A 227 5.60 -15.36 9.34
N ARG A 228 6.39 -16.38 9.08
CA ARG A 228 6.40 -17.01 7.75
C ARG A 228 5.14 -17.78 7.45
N GLY A 229 4.34 -18.13 8.47
CA GLY A 229 3.19 -19.00 8.32
C GLY A 229 3.54 -20.41 7.82
N PRO A 230 2.57 -21.30 7.71
CA PRO A 230 2.73 -22.58 7.03
C PRO A 230 3.09 -22.37 5.55
N ALA A 231 3.92 -23.23 4.97
CA ALA A 231 4.28 -23.15 3.55
C ALA A 231 3.05 -23.14 2.63
N VAL A 232 2.00 -23.89 3.01
CA VAL A 232 0.71 -23.92 2.33
C VAL A 232 0.03 -22.54 2.30
N ALA A 233 0.03 -21.81 3.42
CA ALA A 233 -0.58 -20.48 3.50
C ALA A 233 0.15 -19.48 2.59
N ARG A 234 1.49 -19.49 2.59
CA ARG A 234 2.28 -18.61 1.67
C ARG A 234 2.00 -18.91 0.21
N ARG A 235 1.92 -20.18 -0.18
CA ARG A 235 1.57 -20.58 -1.56
C ARG A 235 0.17 -20.14 -1.96
N ARG A 236 -0.70 -19.79 -1.01
CA ARG A 236 -2.04 -19.27 -1.25
C ARG A 236 -2.09 -17.74 -1.33
N SER A 237 -1.05 -17.04 -0.93
CA SER A 237 -0.99 -15.59 -0.99
C SER A 237 -0.56 -15.13 -2.39
N SER A 238 -1.46 -14.47 -3.11
CA SER A 238 -1.15 -13.86 -4.42
C SER A 238 -0.07 -12.79 -4.29
N VAL A 239 -0.11 -12.00 -3.23
CA VAL A 239 0.92 -11.00 -2.91
C VAL A 239 2.30 -11.65 -2.74
N TYR A 240 2.40 -12.73 -1.98
CA TYR A 240 3.66 -13.45 -1.80
C TYR A 240 4.21 -14.00 -3.11
N LEU A 241 3.36 -14.62 -3.91
CA LEU A 241 3.74 -15.18 -5.19
C LEU A 241 4.15 -14.08 -6.19
N TYR A 242 3.42 -12.97 -6.23
CA TYR A 242 3.77 -11.80 -7.02
C TYR A 242 5.16 -11.28 -6.67
N CYS A 243 5.41 -10.97 -5.39
CA CYS A 243 6.68 -10.42 -4.93
C CYS A 243 7.86 -11.38 -5.15
N LEU A 244 7.62 -12.69 -4.99
CA LEU A 244 8.62 -13.71 -5.26
C LEU A 244 8.93 -13.81 -6.76
N ALA A 245 7.89 -13.75 -7.62
CA ALA A 245 8.03 -13.76 -9.07
C ALA A 245 8.78 -12.52 -9.58
N ASP A 246 8.47 -11.34 -9.05
CA ASP A 246 9.20 -10.11 -9.36
C ASP A 246 10.68 -10.23 -8.92
N GLY A 247 10.94 -10.82 -7.75
CA GLY A 247 12.29 -11.15 -7.32
C GLY A 247 13.02 -12.12 -8.27
N CYS A 248 12.30 -13.11 -8.83
CA CYS A 248 12.84 -14.02 -9.85
C CYS A 248 13.18 -13.28 -11.14
N LEU A 249 12.34 -12.34 -11.59
CA LEU A 249 12.63 -11.52 -12.77
C LEU A 249 13.88 -10.65 -12.58
N ARG A 250 14.00 -9.98 -11.43
CA ARG A 250 15.23 -9.23 -11.11
C ARG A 250 16.48 -10.09 -11.05
N ALA A 251 16.34 -11.38 -10.72
CA ALA A 251 17.42 -12.36 -10.74
C ALA A 251 17.61 -13.04 -12.11
N ASN A 252 16.98 -12.53 -13.18
CA ASN A 252 17.00 -13.09 -14.54
C ASN A 252 16.56 -14.56 -14.60
N LYS A 253 15.49 -14.91 -13.87
CA LYS A 253 14.88 -16.24 -13.81
C LYS A 253 13.42 -16.23 -14.30
N PRO A 254 13.14 -15.86 -15.56
CA PRO A 254 11.77 -15.64 -16.03
C PRO A 254 10.91 -16.91 -16.02
N GLY A 255 11.48 -18.09 -16.20
CA GLY A 255 10.74 -19.36 -16.14
C GLY A 255 10.18 -19.65 -14.75
N TRP A 256 10.94 -19.32 -13.69
CA TRP A 256 10.45 -19.46 -12.32
C TRP A 256 9.37 -18.43 -12.00
N ALA A 257 9.56 -17.20 -12.51
CA ALA A 257 8.55 -16.15 -12.35
C ALA A 257 7.23 -16.56 -13.01
N ALA A 258 7.28 -17.08 -14.26
CA ALA A 258 6.11 -17.54 -14.97
C ALA A 258 5.33 -18.63 -14.20
N ALA A 259 6.00 -19.66 -13.69
CA ALA A 259 5.38 -20.75 -12.93
C ALA A 259 4.73 -20.27 -11.61
N LEU A 260 5.37 -19.32 -10.91
CA LEU A 260 4.79 -18.71 -9.70
C LEU A 260 3.53 -17.91 -10.03
N LEU A 261 3.53 -17.18 -11.15
CA LEU A 261 2.41 -16.37 -11.59
C LEU A 261 1.24 -17.21 -12.09
N ASP A 262 1.50 -18.37 -12.71
CA ASP A 262 0.45 -19.34 -13.03
C ASP A 262 -0.28 -19.78 -11.76
N THR A 263 0.49 -20.17 -10.74
CA THR A 263 -0.08 -20.56 -9.44
C THR A 263 -0.90 -19.43 -8.78
N ALA A 264 -0.50 -18.18 -8.96
CA ALA A 264 -1.24 -17.03 -8.45
C ALA A 264 -2.52 -16.76 -9.24
N LEU A 265 -2.43 -16.84 -10.57
CA LEU A 265 -3.55 -16.61 -11.50
C LEU A 265 -4.63 -17.69 -11.43
N ASP A 266 -4.31 -18.92 -11.04
CA ASP A 266 -5.32 -19.96 -10.74
C ASP A 266 -6.38 -19.49 -9.72
N ARG A 267 -6.03 -18.52 -8.87
CA ARG A 267 -6.93 -18.00 -7.82
C ARG A 267 -7.47 -16.62 -8.12
N ALA A 268 -6.73 -15.82 -8.87
CA ALA A 268 -7.07 -14.46 -9.26
C ALA A 268 -6.86 -14.28 -10.77
N PRO A 269 -7.65 -14.96 -11.63
CA PRO A 269 -7.40 -15.03 -13.07
C PRO A 269 -7.55 -13.70 -13.80
N ARG A 270 -8.14 -12.69 -13.15
CA ARG A 270 -8.34 -11.33 -13.68
C ARG A 270 -7.54 -10.27 -12.94
N ASP A 271 -6.58 -10.66 -12.11
CA ASP A 271 -5.71 -9.69 -11.43
C ASP A 271 -4.74 -9.06 -12.43
N ALA A 272 -4.94 -7.77 -12.69
CA ALA A 272 -4.19 -7.03 -13.70
C ALA A 272 -2.68 -6.95 -13.39
N GLU A 273 -2.30 -6.90 -12.11
CA GLU A 273 -0.90 -6.88 -11.70
C GLU A 273 -0.21 -8.22 -11.96
N LEU A 274 -0.87 -9.32 -11.61
CA LEU A 274 -0.36 -10.67 -11.88
C LEU A 274 -0.21 -10.91 -13.38
N LEU A 275 -1.21 -10.53 -14.18
CA LEU A 275 -1.21 -10.65 -15.64
C LEU A 275 -0.09 -9.81 -16.26
N ALA A 276 0.10 -8.58 -15.79
CA ALA A 276 1.17 -7.70 -16.26
C ALA A 276 2.56 -8.29 -15.96
N LEU A 277 2.76 -8.80 -14.75
CA LEU A 277 4.03 -9.42 -14.38
C LEU A 277 4.27 -10.72 -15.17
N LYS A 278 3.18 -11.49 -15.44
CA LYS A 278 3.23 -12.69 -16.30
C LYS A 278 3.67 -12.35 -17.72
N SER A 279 3.13 -11.29 -18.32
CA SER A 279 3.55 -10.79 -19.63
C SER A 279 5.05 -10.51 -19.65
N ARG A 280 5.58 -9.81 -18.64
CA ARG A 280 7.02 -9.54 -18.52
C ARG A 280 7.86 -10.81 -18.40
N ALA A 281 7.37 -11.80 -17.65
CA ALA A 281 8.06 -13.09 -17.52
C ALA A 281 8.13 -13.85 -18.87
N LEU A 282 7.01 -13.88 -19.60
CA LEU A 282 6.92 -14.51 -20.91
C LEU A 282 7.75 -13.78 -21.97
N THR A 283 7.81 -12.44 -21.91
CA THR A 283 8.74 -11.64 -22.72
C THR A 283 10.19 -12.05 -22.50
N GLY A 284 10.58 -12.25 -21.23
CA GLY A 284 11.91 -12.74 -20.87
C GLY A 284 12.23 -14.15 -21.40
N LEU A 285 11.20 -14.96 -21.60
CA LEU A 285 11.30 -16.30 -22.22
C LEU A 285 11.23 -16.25 -23.75
N ARG A 286 10.95 -15.11 -24.36
CA ARG A 286 10.62 -14.92 -25.78
C ARG A 286 9.37 -15.70 -26.21
N ASP A 287 8.49 -16.03 -25.30
CA ASP A 287 7.14 -16.51 -25.60
C ASP A 287 6.26 -15.31 -25.94
N TRP A 288 6.36 -14.86 -27.19
CA TRP A 288 5.72 -13.62 -27.64
C TRP A 288 4.20 -13.70 -27.64
N ASP A 289 3.65 -14.85 -28.03
CA ASP A 289 2.19 -15.04 -28.09
C ASP A 289 1.59 -15.06 -26.67
N GLY A 290 2.23 -15.78 -25.76
CA GLY A 290 1.83 -15.78 -24.36
C GLY A 290 2.00 -14.40 -23.70
N ALA A 291 3.10 -13.69 -23.99
CA ALA A 291 3.35 -12.35 -23.46
C ALA A 291 2.30 -11.35 -23.94
N GLU A 292 1.95 -11.37 -25.23
CA GLU A 292 0.91 -10.50 -25.80
C GLU A 292 -0.47 -10.83 -25.23
N ALA A 293 -0.81 -12.11 -25.13
CA ALA A 293 -2.09 -12.53 -24.53
C ALA A 293 -2.23 -12.05 -23.08
N ALA A 294 -1.17 -12.20 -22.28
CA ALA A 294 -1.15 -11.74 -20.90
C ALA A 294 -1.23 -10.20 -20.78
N ALA A 295 -0.53 -9.46 -21.67
CA ALA A 295 -0.62 -7.99 -21.70
C ALA A 295 -2.04 -7.49 -22.05
N ARG A 296 -2.68 -8.12 -23.07
CA ARG A 296 -4.06 -7.81 -23.44
C ARG A 296 -5.05 -8.13 -22.31
N ALA A 297 -4.85 -9.25 -21.63
CA ALA A 297 -5.67 -9.61 -20.48
C ALA A 297 -5.50 -8.63 -19.32
N ALA A 298 -4.26 -8.17 -19.03
CA ALA A 298 -4.00 -7.14 -18.04
C ALA A 298 -4.68 -5.82 -18.39
N MET A 299 -4.63 -5.40 -19.65
CA MET A 299 -5.30 -4.20 -20.15
C MET A 299 -6.83 -4.31 -20.05
N ALA A 300 -7.40 -5.49 -20.33
CA ALA A 300 -8.85 -5.72 -20.22
C ALA A 300 -9.32 -5.74 -18.74
N ALA A 301 -8.47 -6.20 -17.82
CA ALA A 301 -8.76 -6.26 -16.39
C ALA A 301 -8.66 -4.88 -15.71
N ASP A 302 -7.87 -3.96 -16.26
CA ASP A 302 -7.64 -2.61 -15.73
C ASP A 302 -7.72 -1.60 -16.90
N ALA A 303 -8.93 -1.48 -17.43
CA ALA A 303 -9.21 -0.63 -18.59
C ALA A 303 -8.97 0.85 -18.27
N GLY A 304 -8.29 1.55 -19.18
CA GLY A 304 -7.94 2.96 -19.01
C GLY A 304 -6.61 3.19 -18.27
N ASN A 305 -5.97 2.16 -17.73
CA ASN A 305 -4.65 2.28 -17.15
C ASN A 305 -3.57 2.31 -18.24
N GLY A 306 -2.97 3.50 -18.47
CA GLY A 306 -1.94 3.70 -19.49
C GLY A 306 -0.71 2.79 -19.32
N HIS A 307 -0.38 2.37 -18.10
CA HIS A 307 0.73 1.41 -17.87
C HIS A 307 0.43 0.04 -18.47
N ARG A 308 -0.84 -0.39 -18.53
CA ARG A 308 -1.23 -1.66 -19.17
C ARG A 308 -1.14 -1.58 -20.67
N GLN A 309 -1.54 -0.45 -21.25
CA GLN A 309 -1.39 -0.18 -22.69
C GLN A 309 0.09 -0.10 -23.07
N MET A 310 0.92 0.58 -22.28
CA MET A 310 2.38 0.63 -22.48
C MET A 310 3.03 -0.74 -22.44
N LEU A 311 2.63 -1.60 -21.52
CA LEU A 311 3.11 -2.99 -21.47
C LEU A 311 2.87 -3.73 -22.79
N LEU A 312 1.70 -3.55 -23.41
CA LEU A 312 1.39 -4.14 -24.70
C LEU A 312 2.29 -3.56 -25.80
N VAL A 313 2.52 -2.24 -25.79
CA VAL A 313 3.47 -1.59 -26.72
C VAL A 313 4.87 -2.18 -26.60
N ASP A 314 5.35 -2.39 -25.34
CA ASP A 314 6.67 -2.96 -25.08
C ASP A 314 6.78 -4.38 -25.66
N VAL A 315 5.77 -5.22 -25.43
CA VAL A 315 5.75 -6.61 -25.96
C VAL A 315 5.74 -6.61 -27.48
N LEU A 316 4.85 -5.82 -28.11
CA LEU A 316 4.75 -5.75 -29.58
C LEU A 316 6.05 -5.22 -30.21
N THR A 317 6.67 -4.23 -29.57
CA THR A 317 7.95 -3.67 -30.01
C THR A 317 9.10 -4.69 -29.88
N ALA A 318 9.15 -5.43 -28.78
CA ALA A 318 10.15 -6.47 -28.54
C ALA A 318 10.02 -7.65 -29.50
N ARG A 319 8.77 -8.01 -29.85
CA ARG A 319 8.45 -9.04 -30.87
C ARG A 319 8.79 -8.59 -32.31
N GLY A 320 8.95 -7.29 -32.55
CA GLY A 320 9.10 -6.71 -33.88
C GLY A 320 7.78 -6.41 -34.60
N ALA A 321 6.65 -6.53 -33.94
CA ALA A 321 5.31 -6.19 -34.48
C ALA A 321 5.05 -4.65 -34.44
N LEU A 322 5.98 -3.89 -35.05
CA LEU A 322 6.03 -2.44 -34.98
C LEU A 322 4.76 -1.73 -35.47
N PRO A 323 4.09 -2.16 -36.57
CA PRO A 323 2.82 -1.55 -37.00
C PRO A 323 1.72 -1.70 -35.94
N ALA A 324 1.64 -2.85 -35.27
CA ALA A 324 0.67 -3.06 -34.19
C ALA A 324 0.98 -2.21 -32.95
N ALA A 325 2.26 -2.03 -32.61
CA ALA A 325 2.67 -1.13 -31.55
C ALA A 325 2.29 0.33 -31.84
N LEU A 326 2.45 0.79 -33.11
CA LEU A 326 2.01 2.13 -33.52
C LEU A 326 0.48 2.30 -33.36
N ALA A 327 -0.30 1.31 -33.76
CA ALA A 327 -1.75 1.40 -33.62
C ALA A 327 -2.20 1.54 -32.16
N VAL A 328 -1.53 0.88 -31.21
CA VAL A 328 -1.78 1.06 -29.78
C VAL A 328 -1.38 2.46 -29.32
N LEU A 329 -0.22 2.96 -29.74
CA LEU A 329 0.26 4.29 -29.40
C LEU A 329 -0.65 5.40 -29.96
N ASP A 330 -1.13 5.28 -31.21
CA ASP A 330 -2.07 6.21 -31.81
C ASP A 330 -3.37 6.31 -31.01
N LYS A 331 -3.87 5.17 -30.54
CA LYS A 331 -5.03 5.13 -29.64
C LYS A 331 -4.75 5.84 -28.30
N MET A 332 -3.61 5.55 -27.66
CA MET A 332 -3.21 6.17 -26.39
C MET A 332 -3.06 7.68 -26.51
N ILE A 333 -2.51 8.17 -27.61
CA ILE A 333 -2.40 9.62 -27.89
C ILE A 333 -3.78 10.25 -28.05
N GLY A 334 -4.71 9.56 -28.73
CA GLY A 334 -6.09 10.02 -28.87
C GLY A 334 -6.83 10.11 -27.54
N GLU A 335 -6.59 9.17 -26.62
CA GLU A 335 -7.18 9.12 -25.29
C GLU A 335 -6.54 10.12 -24.31
N ALA A 336 -5.23 10.39 -24.45
CA ALA A 336 -4.46 11.28 -23.58
C ALA A 336 -3.45 12.14 -24.36
N PRO A 337 -3.90 13.13 -25.15
CA PRO A 337 -3.05 13.91 -26.06
C PRO A 337 -1.99 14.77 -25.35
N GLY A 338 -2.18 15.04 -24.04
CA GLY A 338 -1.21 15.82 -23.24
C GLY A 338 0.01 15.02 -22.75
N VAL A 339 0.07 13.71 -22.98
CA VAL A 339 1.18 12.86 -22.51
C VAL A 339 2.28 12.80 -23.57
N GLY A 340 3.22 13.76 -23.52
CA GLY A 340 4.30 13.88 -24.51
C GLY A 340 5.16 12.62 -24.71
N HIS A 341 5.27 11.77 -23.68
CA HIS A 341 5.99 10.51 -23.77
C HIS A 341 5.40 9.55 -24.83
N TYR A 342 4.08 9.51 -25.01
CA TYR A 342 3.45 8.64 -26.01
C TYR A 342 3.78 9.09 -27.44
N ALA A 343 3.76 10.41 -27.68
CA ALA A 343 4.12 10.97 -28.96
C ALA A 343 5.60 10.72 -29.30
N TRP A 344 6.49 10.87 -28.34
CA TRP A 344 7.90 10.56 -28.50
C TRP A 344 8.12 9.10 -28.85
N LEU A 345 7.52 8.16 -28.09
CA LEU A 345 7.66 6.73 -28.35
C LEU A 345 7.09 6.32 -29.70
N ARG A 346 5.99 6.94 -30.12
CA ARG A 346 5.43 6.76 -31.46
C ARG A 346 6.42 7.10 -32.56
N GLN A 347 7.14 8.23 -32.42
CA GLN A 347 8.17 8.64 -33.38
C GLN A 347 9.32 7.62 -33.45
N GLU A 348 9.78 7.13 -32.30
CA GLU A 348 10.81 6.11 -32.21
C GLU A 348 10.42 4.81 -32.93
N VAL A 349 9.19 4.33 -32.69
CA VAL A 349 8.67 3.12 -33.34
C VAL A 349 8.52 3.32 -34.85
N ALA A 350 8.02 4.49 -35.28
CA ALA A 350 7.88 4.85 -36.70
C ALA A 350 9.25 4.94 -37.39
N ALA A 351 10.26 5.52 -36.77
CA ALA A 351 11.63 5.57 -37.29
C ALA A 351 12.21 4.16 -37.48
N ARG A 352 11.97 3.23 -36.57
CA ARG A 352 12.39 1.81 -36.71
C ARG A 352 11.72 1.11 -37.89
N ILE A 353 10.46 1.41 -38.18
CA ILE A 353 9.76 0.87 -39.38
C ILE A 353 10.42 1.42 -40.64
N SER A 354 10.67 2.73 -40.72
CA SER A 354 11.28 3.38 -41.86
C SER A 354 12.70 2.84 -42.14
N ALA A 355 13.49 2.66 -41.08
CA ALA A 355 14.82 2.06 -41.17
C ALA A 355 14.78 0.62 -41.68
N ALA A 356 13.83 -0.19 -41.22
CA ALA A 356 13.64 -1.56 -41.68
C ALA A 356 13.17 -1.65 -43.12
N ALA A 357 12.45 -0.64 -43.64
CA ALA A 357 12.01 -0.52 -45.01
C ALA A 357 13.08 0.07 -45.97
N GLY A 358 14.26 0.42 -45.48
CA GLY A 358 15.34 1.05 -46.27
C GLY A 358 15.06 2.49 -46.68
N VAL A 359 14.07 3.13 -46.11
CA VAL A 359 13.72 4.55 -46.35
C VAL A 359 14.60 5.41 -45.47
N GLN A 360 15.59 6.09 -46.10
CA GLN A 360 16.37 7.11 -45.38
C GLN A 360 15.46 8.28 -44.97
N PRO A 361 15.55 8.80 -43.74
CA PRO A 361 14.83 10.00 -43.38
C PRO A 361 15.34 11.16 -44.27
N GLN A 362 14.45 11.74 -45.08
CA GLN A 362 14.75 12.99 -45.76
C GLN A 362 14.86 14.09 -44.67
N TYR A 363 16.10 14.44 -44.32
CA TYR A 363 16.36 15.68 -43.59
C TYR A 363 15.96 16.87 -44.44
N TRP A 364 14.85 17.51 -44.14
CA TRP A 364 14.54 18.80 -44.71
C TRP A 364 15.52 19.82 -44.13
N ALA A 365 16.53 20.13 -44.93
CA ALA A 365 17.38 21.29 -44.74
C ALA A 365 16.55 22.53 -45.08
N THR A 366 16.17 23.32 -44.08
CA THR A 366 16.00 24.76 -44.16
C THR A 366 16.14 25.35 -42.75
#